data_c61de86fab404776750ea7e371f0d3a9
#
_entry.id   c61de86fab404776750ea7e371f0d3a9
#
_cell.length_a   1.000
_cell.length_b   1.000
_cell.length_c   1.000
_cell.angle_alpha   90.00
_cell.angle_beta   90.00
_cell.angle_gamma   90.00
#
_symmetry.space_group_name_H-M   'P 1'
#
loop_
_entity.id
_entity.type
_entity.pdbx_description
1 polymer ?
#
loop_
_entity_poly.entity_id
_entity_poly.type
_entity_poly.pdbx_seq_one_letter_code
_entity_poly.pdbx_strand_id
1 'polypeptide(L)'
;MDDLRPVYAISVAAELAGMHPQTLRQYDRLGLVCPQRVKGRNRLYSVRDVERLREVADLSAAGVSLEGIRRVLELQAEVDRLRDQVETYAREKRSTALVLYRPSRRRGA
;
A
#
# COMPACT_ATOMS: atom_id res chain seq x y z
N MET A 1 0.46 3.86 -12.49
CA MET A 1 -0.73 3.69 -11.68
C MET A 1 -0.45 4.03 -10.23
N ASP A 2 -1.25 4.88 -9.68
CA ASP A 2 -0.96 5.39 -8.35
C ASP A 2 -2.02 4.92 -7.35
N ASP A 3 -1.78 3.77 -6.74
CA ASP A 3 -2.69 3.17 -5.78
C ASP A 3 -2.71 3.91 -4.45
N LEU A 4 -1.78 4.83 -4.25
CA LEU A 4 -1.69 5.59 -3.00
C LEU A 4 -2.41 6.93 -3.09
N ARG A 5 -2.93 7.28 -4.26
CA ARG A 5 -3.59 8.56 -4.43
C ARG A 5 -4.94 8.57 -3.72
N PRO A 6 -5.22 9.57 -2.89
CA PRO A 6 -6.48 9.64 -2.16
C PRO A 6 -7.61 10.08 -3.11
N VAL A 7 -8.54 9.17 -3.37
CA VAL A 7 -9.60 9.42 -4.35
C VAL A 7 -10.99 9.11 -3.85
N TYR A 8 -11.15 8.36 -2.75
CA TYR A 8 -12.47 7.89 -2.33
C TYR A 8 -12.91 8.55 -1.03
N ALA A 9 -14.11 9.14 -1.05
CA ALA A 9 -14.75 9.58 0.19
C ALA A 9 -15.08 8.34 1.03
N ILE A 10 -15.32 8.56 2.33
CA ILE A 10 -15.53 7.45 3.25
C ILE A 10 -16.69 6.56 2.84
N SER A 11 -17.80 7.15 2.35
CA SER A 11 -18.96 6.35 1.97
C SER A 11 -18.63 5.41 0.81
N VAL A 12 -17.86 5.91 -0.16
CA VAL A 12 -17.49 5.10 -1.31
C VAL A 12 -16.48 4.04 -0.90
N ALA A 13 -15.49 4.42 -0.10
CA ALA A 13 -14.49 3.46 0.38
C ALA A 13 -15.15 2.34 1.17
N ALA A 14 -16.11 2.69 2.02
CA ALA A 14 -16.83 1.69 2.81
C ALA A 14 -17.59 0.73 1.92
N GLU A 15 -18.25 1.26 0.91
CA GLU A 15 -18.98 0.41 -0.02
C GLU A 15 -18.07 -0.53 -0.76
N LEU A 16 -16.94 -0.02 -1.25
CA LEU A 16 -15.97 -0.84 -1.97
C LEU A 16 -15.36 -1.92 -1.08
N ALA A 17 -15.18 -1.60 0.19
CA ALA A 17 -14.60 -2.56 1.13
C ALA A 17 -15.63 -3.49 1.74
N GLY A 18 -16.91 -3.25 1.50
CA GLY A 18 -17.97 -4.09 2.05
C GLY A 18 -18.17 -3.92 3.54
N MET A 19 -18.00 -2.71 4.05
CA MET A 19 -18.19 -2.45 5.48
C MET A 19 -18.94 -1.15 5.68
N HIS A 20 -19.38 -0.95 6.92
CA HIS A 20 -20.11 0.24 7.30
C HIS A 20 -19.12 1.41 7.46
N PRO A 21 -19.54 2.63 7.07
CA PRO A 21 -18.63 3.79 7.26
C PRO A 21 -18.17 3.97 8.69
N GLN A 22 -19.02 3.62 9.66
CA GLN A 22 -18.65 3.74 11.06
C GLN A 22 -17.46 2.84 11.41
N THR A 23 -17.38 1.68 10.75
CA THR A 23 -16.24 0.80 10.94
C THR A 23 -14.95 1.45 10.44
N LEU A 24 -15.03 2.16 9.32
CA LEU A 24 -13.87 2.88 8.81
C LEU A 24 -13.43 3.96 9.80
N ARG A 25 -14.39 4.66 10.40
CA ARG A 25 -14.04 5.67 11.39
C ARG A 25 -13.36 5.05 12.60
N GLN A 26 -13.82 3.87 13.00
CA GLN A 26 -13.21 3.17 14.12
C GLN A 26 -11.77 2.77 13.80
N TYR A 27 -11.54 2.24 12.60
CA TYR A 27 -10.19 1.84 12.20
C TYR A 27 -9.27 3.04 12.07
N ASP A 28 -9.82 4.20 11.67
CA ASP A 28 -9.05 5.44 11.64
C ASP A 28 -8.61 5.82 13.06
N ARG A 29 -9.55 5.78 14.00
CA ARG A 29 -9.22 6.11 15.38
C ARG A 29 -8.19 5.17 15.98
N LEU A 30 -8.24 3.90 15.58
CA LEU A 30 -7.28 2.90 16.06
C LEU A 30 -5.94 2.97 15.33
N GLY A 31 -5.83 3.79 14.30
CA GLY A 31 -4.60 3.90 13.56
C GLY A 31 -4.32 2.74 12.65
N LEU A 32 -5.35 1.96 12.29
CA LEU A 32 -5.15 0.79 11.43
C LEU A 32 -5.14 1.16 9.96
N VAL A 33 -6.19 1.84 9.50
CA VAL A 33 -6.26 2.34 8.14
C VAL A 33 -6.79 3.76 8.23
N CYS A 34 -5.98 4.72 7.83
CA CYS A 34 -6.29 6.13 8.01
C CYS A 34 -6.38 6.83 6.67
N PRO A 35 -7.41 7.65 6.48
CA PRO A 35 -7.51 8.43 5.24
C PRO A 35 -6.49 9.55 5.23
N GLN A 36 -6.22 10.08 4.04
CA GLN A 36 -5.38 11.24 3.89
C GLN A 36 -6.27 12.48 3.87
N ARG A 37 -5.77 13.57 4.44
CA ARG A 37 -6.46 14.84 4.35
C ARG A 37 -6.03 15.55 3.10
N VAL A 38 -7.01 15.93 2.28
CA VAL A 38 -6.77 16.65 1.05
C VAL A 38 -7.27 18.07 1.27
N LYS A 39 -6.40 19.03 1.01
CA LYS A 39 -6.70 20.45 1.17
C LYS A 39 -7.13 20.78 2.61
N GLY A 40 -6.62 20.01 3.56
CA GLY A 40 -6.82 20.27 4.97
C GLY A 40 -8.18 19.91 5.52
N ARG A 41 -9.12 19.49 4.69
CA ARG A 41 -10.47 19.23 5.16
C ARG A 41 -11.01 17.89 4.78
N ASN A 42 -10.90 17.50 3.52
CA ASN A 42 -11.48 16.26 3.04
C ASN A 42 -10.60 15.09 3.42
N ARG A 43 -11.24 14.04 3.89
CA ARG A 43 -10.54 12.78 4.21
C ARG A 43 -10.86 11.80 3.13
N LEU A 44 -9.85 11.41 2.38
CA LEU A 44 -10.03 10.52 1.25
C LEU A 44 -9.18 9.28 1.40
N TYR A 45 -9.71 8.18 0.94
CA TYR A 45 -9.04 6.88 0.97
C TYR A 45 -8.50 6.55 -0.42
N SER A 46 -7.38 5.87 -0.46
CA SER A 46 -6.77 5.41 -1.70
C SER A 46 -7.25 4.01 -2.04
N VAL A 47 -6.89 3.57 -3.26
CA VAL A 47 -7.15 2.19 -3.67
C VAL A 47 -6.46 1.22 -2.70
N ARG A 48 -5.22 1.53 -2.32
CA ARG A 48 -4.48 0.69 -1.38
C ARG A 48 -5.18 0.63 -0.03
N ASP A 49 -5.75 1.76 0.41
CA ASP A 49 -6.50 1.77 1.66
C ASP A 49 -7.69 0.83 1.61
N VAL A 50 -8.40 0.82 0.48
CA VAL A 50 -9.55 -0.08 0.32
C VAL A 50 -9.11 -1.53 0.39
N GLU A 51 -7.99 -1.86 -0.23
CA GLU A 51 -7.44 -3.21 -0.14
C GLU A 51 -7.11 -3.59 1.29
N ARG A 52 -6.52 -2.65 2.04
CA ARG A 52 -6.19 -2.89 3.44
C ARG A 52 -7.44 -3.09 4.27
N LEU A 53 -8.48 -2.32 3.99
CA LEU A 53 -9.73 -2.47 4.71
C LEU A 53 -10.33 -3.86 4.48
N ARG A 54 -10.28 -4.36 3.26
CA ARG A 54 -10.77 -5.71 2.97
C ARG A 54 -9.95 -6.75 3.71
N GLU A 55 -8.66 -6.55 3.77
CA GLU A 55 -7.77 -7.45 4.48
C GLU A 55 -8.07 -7.49 5.96
N VAL A 56 -8.31 -6.31 6.54
CA VAL A 56 -8.68 -6.22 7.96
C VAL A 56 -9.98 -6.98 8.21
N ALA A 57 -10.94 -6.82 7.31
CA ALA A 57 -12.21 -7.53 7.46
C ALA A 57 -12.00 -9.04 7.42
N ASP A 58 -11.18 -9.52 6.49
CA ASP A 58 -10.91 -10.95 6.36
C ASP A 58 -10.21 -11.49 7.60
N LEU A 59 -9.22 -10.77 8.10
CA LEU A 59 -8.49 -11.21 9.29
C LEU A 59 -9.40 -11.23 10.50
N SER A 60 -10.25 -10.22 10.63
CA SER A 60 -11.20 -10.16 11.74
C SER A 60 -12.17 -11.32 11.68
N ALA A 61 -12.68 -11.62 10.49
CA ALA A 61 -13.60 -12.74 10.30
C ALA A 61 -12.93 -14.06 10.61
N ALA A 62 -11.63 -14.16 10.38
CA ALA A 62 -10.87 -15.38 10.66
C ALA A 62 -10.49 -15.50 12.12
N GLY A 63 -10.88 -14.54 12.95
CA GLY A 63 -10.61 -14.62 14.37
C GLY A 63 -9.30 -14.02 14.82
N VAL A 64 -8.62 -13.29 13.95
CA VAL A 64 -7.37 -12.63 14.33
C VAL A 64 -7.70 -11.44 15.23
N SER A 65 -6.99 -11.31 16.33
CA SER A 65 -7.22 -10.23 17.28
C SER A 65 -6.84 -8.88 16.67
N LEU A 66 -7.35 -7.81 17.28
CA LEU A 66 -7.04 -6.46 16.82
C LEU A 66 -5.54 -6.21 16.84
N GLU A 67 -4.86 -6.67 17.89
CA GLU A 67 -3.41 -6.53 17.95
C GLU A 67 -2.71 -7.32 16.84
N GLY A 68 -3.21 -8.52 16.55
CA GLY A 68 -2.66 -9.30 15.46
C GLY A 68 -2.86 -8.63 14.12
N ILE A 69 -4.03 -8.03 13.91
CA ILE A 69 -4.30 -7.31 12.67
C ILE A 69 -3.35 -6.14 12.53
N ARG A 70 -3.14 -5.37 13.61
CA ARG A 70 -2.20 -4.27 13.58
C ARG A 70 -0.80 -4.75 13.18
N ARG A 71 -0.38 -5.86 13.76
CA ARG A 71 0.94 -6.40 13.44
C ARG A 71 1.06 -6.82 11.98
N VAL A 72 -0.01 -7.45 11.46
CA VAL A 72 -0.02 -7.85 10.05
C VAL A 72 0.12 -6.64 9.15
N LEU A 73 -0.64 -5.58 9.44
CA LEU A 73 -0.59 -4.38 8.61
C LEU A 73 0.80 -3.73 8.66
N GLU A 74 1.43 -3.72 9.84
CA GLU A 74 2.78 -3.19 9.96
C GLU A 74 3.76 -3.99 9.12
N LEU A 75 3.65 -5.31 9.15
CA LEU A 75 4.53 -6.17 8.39
C LEU A 75 4.29 -6.03 6.90
N GLN A 76 3.05 -5.85 6.48
CA GLN A 76 2.75 -5.63 5.07
C GLN A 76 3.35 -4.32 4.56
N ALA A 77 3.27 -3.27 5.37
CA ALA A 77 3.90 -2.00 5.01
C ALA A 77 5.41 -2.18 4.86
N GLU A 78 6.01 -2.96 5.75
CA GLU A 78 7.43 -3.25 5.68
C GLU A 78 7.77 -4.04 4.43
N VAL A 79 6.96 -5.05 4.09
CA VAL A 79 7.17 -5.83 2.88
C VAL A 79 7.09 -4.94 1.65
N ASP A 80 6.09 -4.06 1.60
CA ASP A 80 5.93 -3.15 0.47
C ASP A 80 7.16 -2.26 0.32
N ARG A 81 7.65 -1.73 1.44
CA ARG A 81 8.82 -0.86 1.43
C ARG A 81 10.06 -1.60 0.92
N LEU A 82 10.24 -2.83 1.39
CA LEU A 82 11.39 -3.63 0.98
C LEU A 82 11.30 -4.03 -0.49
N ARG A 83 10.09 -4.33 -0.97
CA ARG A 83 9.91 -4.64 -2.38
C ARG A 83 10.27 -3.45 -3.26
N ASP A 84 9.89 -2.26 -2.84
CA ASP A 84 10.25 -1.05 -3.58
C ASP A 84 11.76 -0.87 -3.62
N GLN A 85 12.45 -1.13 -2.52
CA GLN A 85 13.89 -1.03 -2.47
C GLN A 85 14.55 -2.05 -3.40
N VAL A 86 14.05 -3.28 -3.37
CA VAL A 86 14.57 -4.33 -4.25
C VAL A 86 14.36 -3.96 -5.71
N GLU A 87 13.18 -3.46 -6.03
CA GLU A 87 12.87 -3.06 -7.40
C GLU A 87 13.82 -1.95 -7.86
N THR A 88 14.03 -0.95 -7.02
CA THR A 88 14.92 0.14 -7.36
C THR A 88 16.34 -0.38 -7.56
N TYR A 89 16.81 -1.23 -6.65
CA TYR A 89 18.14 -1.81 -6.77
C TYR A 89 18.30 -2.60 -8.06
N ALA A 90 17.29 -3.41 -8.38
CA ALA A 90 17.35 -4.22 -9.60
C ALA A 90 17.39 -3.34 -10.85
N ARG A 91 16.64 -2.26 -10.86
CA ARG A 91 16.68 -1.33 -12.00
C ARG A 91 18.04 -0.68 -12.13
N GLU A 92 18.62 -0.27 -11.02
CA GLU A 92 19.94 0.36 -11.05
C GLU A 92 21.00 -0.61 -11.50
N LYS A 93 20.91 -1.86 -11.05
CA LYS A 93 21.87 -2.86 -11.48
C LYS A 93 21.76 -3.14 -12.97
N ARG A 94 20.54 -3.18 -13.49
CA ARG A 94 20.35 -3.40 -14.92
C ARG A 94 20.92 -2.26 -15.74
N SER A 95 20.71 -1.03 -15.30
CA SER A 95 21.27 0.14 -15.99
C SER A 95 22.79 0.08 -16.01
N THR A 96 23.38 -0.23 -14.87
CA THR A 96 24.83 -0.30 -14.76
C THR A 96 25.39 -1.41 -15.66
N ALA A 97 24.71 -2.55 -15.68
CA ALA A 97 25.15 -3.66 -16.51
C ALA A 97 25.13 -3.30 -18.00
N LEU A 98 24.09 -2.59 -18.41
CA LEU A 98 24.00 -2.18 -19.81
C LEU A 98 25.13 -1.24 -20.18
N VAL A 99 25.45 -0.31 -19.31
CA VAL A 99 26.54 0.62 -19.57
C VAL A 99 27.86 -0.11 -19.67
N LEU A 100 28.10 -1.05 -18.77
CA LEU A 100 29.35 -1.80 -18.77
C LEU A 100 29.49 -2.70 -19.98
N TYR A 101 28.37 -3.25 -20.46
CA TYR A 101 28.40 -4.16 -21.59
C TYR A 101 28.68 -3.46 -22.90
N ARG A 102 28.34 -2.19 -23.00
CA ARG A 102 28.46 -1.51 -24.26
C ARG A 102 29.86 -1.56 -24.84
N PRO A 103 30.90 -1.28 -24.07
CA PRO A 103 32.27 -1.41 -24.61
C PRO A 103 32.60 -2.84 -25.00
N SER A 104 32.11 -3.83 -24.24
CA SER A 104 32.39 -5.23 -24.56
C SER A 104 31.87 -5.59 -25.92
N ARG A 105 30.66 -5.16 -26.26
CA ARG A 105 30.09 -5.49 -27.56
C ARG A 105 30.90 -4.91 -28.69
N ARG A 106 31.36 -3.71 -28.54
CA ARG A 106 32.19 -3.09 -29.57
C ARG A 106 33.48 -3.84 -29.78
N ARG A 107 34.03 -4.32 -28.70
CA ARG A 107 35.26 -5.06 -28.81
C ARG A 107 35.07 -6.38 -29.51
N GLY A 108 33.89 -6.94 -29.41
CA GLY A 108 33.58 -8.16 -30.12
C GLY A 108 33.60 -8.04 -31.61
N ALA A 109 33.56 -6.84 -32.11
CA ALA A 109 33.58 -6.64 -33.56
C ALA A 109 34.96 -6.91 -34.18
#